data_ee94f5526b8d4f5a69ef161e923108c7
#
_entry.id   ee94f5526b8d4f5a69ef161e923108c7
#
_cell.length_a   1.000
_cell.length_b   1.000
_cell.length_c   1.000
_cell.angle_alpha   90.00
_cell.angle_beta   90.00
_cell.angle_gamma   90.00
#
_symmetry.space_group_name_H-M   'P 1'
#
loop_
_entity.id
_entity.type
_entity.pdbx_description
1 polymer ?
#
loop_
_entity_poly.entity_id
_entity_poly.type
_entity_poly.pdbx_seq_one_letter_code
_entity_poly.pdbx_strand_id
1 'polypeptide(L)'
;MERRSLFSWLAAIPCLAWNLGSAQEPQKTQKLKIMMKSAWGSDDPTRASFPFVHGLVLAEAGHDVQIFLVGEGTYTMRKATVDAIQPVGWPPLSETLNKVVAKRIPIFA
;
A
#
# COMPACT_ATOMS: atom_id res chain seq x y z
N MET A 1 27.08 -15.27 -48.66
CA MET A 1 27.14 -16.06 -47.43
C MET A 1 27.39 -15.22 -46.19
N GLU A 2 28.33 -14.33 -46.21
CA GLU A 2 28.59 -13.43 -45.07
C GLU A 2 27.39 -12.54 -44.70
N ARG A 3 26.62 -12.12 -45.67
CA ARG A 3 25.40 -11.32 -45.40
C ARG A 3 24.34 -12.06 -44.64
N ARG A 4 24.23 -13.35 -44.81
CA ARG A 4 23.23 -14.17 -44.09
C ARG A 4 23.61 -14.38 -42.65
N SER A 5 24.85 -14.58 -42.35
CA SER A 5 25.29 -14.74 -40.98
C SER A 5 25.23 -13.42 -40.19
N LEU A 6 25.49 -12.29 -40.86
CA LEU A 6 25.35 -10.98 -40.28
C LEU A 6 23.88 -10.66 -39.95
N PHE A 7 22.96 -11.01 -40.83
CA PHE A 7 21.53 -10.80 -40.65
C PHE A 7 20.97 -11.65 -39.52
N SER A 8 21.32 -12.91 -39.46
CA SER A 8 20.87 -13.77 -38.39
C SER A 8 21.46 -13.38 -37.04
N TRP A 9 22.68 -12.86 -37.02
CA TRP A 9 23.33 -12.40 -35.82
C TRP A 9 22.72 -11.10 -35.30
N LEU A 10 22.46 -10.14 -36.17
CA LEU A 10 21.82 -8.87 -35.83
C LEU A 10 20.36 -9.06 -35.39
N ALA A 11 19.66 -10.05 -35.89
CA ALA A 11 18.31 -10.36 -35.47
C ALA A 11 18.25 -11.05 -34.10
N ALA A 12 19.21 -11.90 -33.81
CA ALA A 12 19.24 -12.67 -32.56
C ALA A 12 19.61 -11.84 -31.33
N ILE A 13 20.62 -10.98 -31.48
CA ILE A 13 21.12 -10.17 -30.35
C ILE A 13 20.11 -9.14 -29.84
N PRO A 14 19.47 -8.32 -30.70
CA PRO A 14 18.47 -7.37 -30.21
C PRO A 14 17.28 -8.06 -29.55
N CYS A 15 16.85 -9.19 -30.04
CA CYS A 15 15.74 -9.92 -29.43
C CYS A 15 16.10 -10.48 -28.06
N LEU A 16 17.31 -11.02 -27.89
CA LEU A 16 17.74 -11.52 -26.60
C LEU A 16 17.95 -10.40 -25.58
N ALA A 17 18.60 -9.32 -25.98
CA ALA A 17 18.80 -8.18 -25.09
C ALA A 17 17.46 -7.52 -24.70
N TRP A 18 16.53 -7.45 -25.61
CA TRP A 18 15.22 -6.93 -25.37
C TRP A 18 14.42 -7.79 -24.39
N ASN A 19 14.42 -9.10 -24.62
CA ASN A 19 13.75 -10.03 -23.71
C ASN A 19 14.36 -10.04 -22.31
N LEU A 20 15.65 -9.94 -22.20
CA LEU A 20 16.33 -9.86 -20.89
C LEU A 20 16.02 -8.53 -20.21
N GLY A 21 15.93 -7.43 -20.96
CA GLY A 21 15.57 -6.14 -20.38
C GLY A 21 14.09 -6.01 -20.02
N SER A 22 13.22 -6.71 -20.74
CA SER A 22 11.77 -6.74 -20.49
C SER A 22 11.38 -7.90 -19.58
N ALA A 23 12.19 -8.92 -19.44
CA ALA A 23 12.00 -9.93 -18.43
C ALA A 23 12.09 -9.22 -17.07
N GLN A 24 10.98 -8.73 -16.65
CA GLN A 24 10.80 -8.26 -15.30
C GLN A 24 11.03 -9.47 -14.40
N GLU A 25 12.26 -9.61 -13.94
CA GLU A 25 12.46 -10.42 -12.77
C GLU A 25 11.48 -9.90 -11.72
N PRO A 26 10.66 -10.77 -11.10
CA PRO A 26 9.84 -10.35 -10.01
C PRO A 26 10.79 -9.72 -9.00
N GLN A 27 10.78 -8.41 -8.93
CA GLN A 27 11.48 -7.69 -7.89
C GLN A 27 10.99 -8.27 -6.59
N LYS A 28 11.87 -8.93 -5.87
CA LYS A 28 11.58 -9.33 -4.51
C LYS A 28 11.12 -8.09 -3.78
N THR A 29 9.83 -8.01 -3.51
CA THR A 29 9.26 -6.92 -2.75
C THR A 29 9.93 -6.94 -1.39
N GLN A 30 10.81 -5.99 -1.17
CA GLN A 30 11.49 -5.88 0.11
C GLN A 30 10.45 -5.51 1.16
N LYS A 31 10.41 -6.25 2.26
CA LYS A 31 9.57 -5.92 3.40
C LYS A 31 10.01 -4.59 4.00
N LEU A 32 9.11 -3.62 3.99
CA LEU A 32 9.34 -2.30 4.53
C LEU A 32 8.71 -2.16 5.91
N LYS A 33 9.30 -1.31 6.73
CA LYS A 33 8.69 -0.79 7.96
C LYS A 33 8.04 0.54 7.63
N ILE A 34 6.73 0.61 7.77
CA ILE A 34 5.94 1.76 7.33
C ILE A 34 5.19 2.35 8.53
N MET A 35 5.36 3.64 8.76
CA MET A 35 4.57 4.39 9.72
C MET A 35 3.54 5.24 8.99
N MET A 36 2.26 5.01 9.26
CA MET A 36 1.16 5.79 8.74
C MET A 36 0.73 6.80 9.79
N LYS A 37 1.07 8.06 9.58
CA LYS A 37 0.71 9.15 10.50
C LYS A 37 -0.54 9.87 10.02
N SER A 38 -1.47 10.16 10.93
CA SER A 38 -2.67 10.93 10.63
C SER A 38 -3.05 11.88 11.75
N ALA A 39 -3.50 13.07 11.35
CA ALA A 39 -3.97 14.10 12.26
C ALA A 39 -5.46 14.43 12.06
N TRP A 40 -6.15 13.77 11.15
CA TRP A 40 -7.56 14.02 10.85
C TRP A 40 -8.47 13.05 11.59
N GLY A 41 -9.60 13.59 12.06
CA GLY A 41 -10.67 12.84 12.69
C GLY A 41 -11.99 13.08 11.96
N SER A 42 -13.07 13.31 12.71
CA SER A 42 -14.39 13.57 12.13
C SER A 42 -14.49 14.86 11.31
N ASP A 43 -13.50 15.75 11.44
CA ASP A 43 -13.37 16.97 10.64
C ASP A 43 -13.14 16.68 9.15
N ASP A 44 -12.49 15.57 8.84
CA ASP A 44 -12.30 15.09 7.46
C ASP A 44 -12.39 13.56 7.44
N PRO A 45 -13.59 13.00 7.24
CA PRO A 45 -13.82 11.55 7.30
C PRO A 45 -12.97 10.74 6.34
N THR A 46 -12.76 11.25 5.14
CA THR A 46 -11.97 10.53 4.13
C THR A 46 -10.50 10.51 4.50
N ARG A 47 -9.93 11.65 4.88
CA ARG A 47 -8.52 11.70 5.33
C ARG A 47 -8.30 10.93 6.62
N ALA A 48 -9.26 10.95 7.53
CA ALA A 48 -9.20 10.17 8.76
C ALA A 48 -9.07 8.67 8.48
N SER A 49 -9.64 8.21 7.38
CA SER A 49 -9.63 6.80 6.99
C SER A 49 -8.35 6.36 6.26
N PHE A 50 -7.57 7.28 5.69
CA PHE A 50 -6.37 6.97 4.92
C PHE A 50 -5.39 6.05 5.64
N PRO A 51 -4.98 6.31 6.89
CA PRO A 51 -3.98 5.46 7.53
C PRO A 51 -4.49 4.04 7.74
N PHE A 52 -5.78 3.87 7.99
CA PHE A 52 -6.38 2.56 8.21
C PHE A 52 -6.54 1.78 6.90
N VAL A 53 -7.10 2.41 5.88
CA VAL A 53 -7.33 1.77 4.57
C VAL A 53 -5.99 1.45 3.90
N HIS A 54 -5.10 2.42 3.80
CA HIS A 54 -3.79 2.21 3.18
C HIS A 54 -2.89 1.32 4.02
N GLY A 55 -2.93 1.47 5.34
CA GLY A 55 -2.18 0.60 6.25
C GLY A 55 -2.59 -0.86 6.14
N LEU A 56 -3.88 -1.12 6.02
CA LEU A 56 -4.40 -2.47 5.84
C LEU A 56 -3.89 -3.10 4.53
N VAL A 57 -3.98 -2.36 3.42
CA VAL A 57 -3.50 -2.82 2.10
C VAL A 57 -2.00 -3.10 2.13
N LEU A 58 -1.22 -2.22 2.73
CA LEU A 58 0.22 -2.39 2.85
C LEU A 58 0.59 -3.59 3.73
N ALA A 59 -0.14 -3.81 4.82
CA ALA A 59 0.06 -4.99 5.67
C ALA A 59 -0.30 -6.29 4.93
N GLU A 60 -1.36 -6.28 4.16
CA GLU A 60 -1.76 -7.42 3.31
C GLU A 60 -0.72 -7.71 2.22
N ALA A 61 -0.01 -6.68 1.76
CA ALA A 61 1.10 -6.82 0.83
C ALA A 61 2.39 -7.35 1.49
N GLY A 62 2.40 -7.58 2.80
CA GLY A 62 3.51 -8.16 3.53
C GLY A 62 4.45 -7.18 4.22
N HIS A 63 4.10 -5.90 4.25
CA HIS A 63 4.90 -4.88 4.95
C HIS A 63 4.57 -4.83 6.44
N ASP A 64 5.53 -4.34 7.22
CA ASP A 64 5.38 -4.10 8.65
C ASP A 64 4.83 -2.68 8.85
N VAL A 65 3.55 -2.57 9.17
CA VAL A 65 2.82 -1.31 9.25
C VAL A 65 2.51 -0.95 10.69
N GLN A 66 2.71 0.32 11.03
CA GLN A 66 2.28 0.94 12.27
C GLN A 66 1.45 2.19 11.95
N ILE A 67 0.44 2.44 12.75
CA ILE A 67 -0.42 3.63 12.62
C ILE A 67 -0.16 4.53 13.82
N PHE A 68 0.12 5.79 13.56
CA PHE A 68 0.38 6.80 14.58
C PHE A 68 -0.60 7.96 14.43
N LEU A 69 -1.48 8.12 15.42
CA LEU A 69 -2.52 9.13 15.42
C LEU A 69 -2.11 10.31 16.30
N VAL A 70 -2.31 11.51 15.79
CA VAL A 70 -2.02 12.75 16.50
C VAL A 70 -3.18 13.73 16.36
N GLY A 71 -3.29 14.70 17.24
CA GLY A 71 -4.33 15.72 17.19
C GLY A 71 -5.73 15.10 17.08
N GLU A 72 -6.51 15.59 16.12
CA GLU A 72 -7.89 15.11 15.90
C GLU A 72 -7.97 13.64 15.51
N GLY A 73 -6.88 13.09 14.95
CA GLY A 73 -6.81 11.67 14.63
C GLY A 73 -6.95 10.75 15.84
N THR A 74 -6.56 11.21 17.03
CA THR A 74 -6.68 10.41 18.25
C THR A 74 -8.13 10.12 18.62
N TYR A 75 -9.06 10.97 18.22
CA TYR A 75 -10.49 10.75 18.48
C TYR A 75 -11.06 9.56 17.71
N THR A 76 -10.41 9.10 16.66
CA THR A 76 -10.84 7.89 15.93
C THR A 76 -10.77 6.64 16.80
N MET A 77 -10.08 6.68 17.93
CA MET A 77 -10.05 5.58 18.89
C MET A 77 -11.28 5.54 19.81
N ARG A 78 -12.14 6.53 19.74
CA ARG A 78 -13.42 6.51 20.44
C ARG A 78 -14.47 5.82 19.59
N LYS A 79 -15.21 4.90 20.17
CA LYS A 79 -16.25 4.17 19.45
C LYS A 79 -17.27 5.09 18.79
N ALA A 80 -17.75 6.10 19.49
CA ALA A 80 -18.72 7.04 18.95
C ALA A 80 -18.18 7.82 17.73
N THR A 81 -16.89 8.15 17.75
CA THR A 81 -16.26 8.86 16.63
C THR A 81 -16.06 7.94 15.43
N VAL A 82 -15.51 6.76 15.64
CA VAL A 82 -15.23 5.83 14.54
C VAL A 82 -16.52 5.36 13.87
N ASP A 83 -17.59 5.16 14.64
CA ASP A 83 -18.89 4.76 14.11
C ASP A 83 -19.54 5.85 13.25
N ALA A 84 -19.20 7.12 13.50
CA ALA A 84 -19.73 8.26 12.75
C ALA A 84 -18.92 8.61 11.49
N ILE A 85 -17.73 8.03 11.31
CA ILE A 85 -16.87 8.36 10.19
C ILE A 85 -17.22 7.50 8.98
N GLN A 86 -17.77 8.15 7.95
CA GLN A 86 -18.08 7.54 6.66
C GLN A 86 -17.24 8.21 5.58
N PRO A 87 -16.14 7.56 5.14
CA PRO A 87 -15.33 8.12 4.07
C PRO A 87 -16.01 8.03 2.71
N VAL A 88 -15.55 8.86 1.79
CA VAL A 88 -16.04 8.82 0.40
C VAL A 88 -15.40 7.62 -0.32
N GLY A 89 -16.23 6.75 -0.87
CA GLY A 89 -15.78 5.62 -1.70
C GLY A 89 -15.22 4.43 -0.95
N TRP A 90 -15.18 4.47 0.38
CA TRP A 90 -14.70 3.37 1.22
C TRP A 90 -15.77 2.93 2.22
N PRO A 91 -15.64 1.71 2.77
CA PRO A 91 -16.54 1.26 3.84
C PRO A 91 -16.48 2.17 5.07
N PRO A 92 -17.49 2.10 5.97
CA PRO A 92 -17.42 2.80 7.24
C PRO A 92 -16.11 2.54 7.97
N LEU A 93 -15.55 3.55 8.63
CA LEU A 93 -14.26 3.41 9.29
C LEU A 93 -14.26 2.32 10.36
N SER A 94 -15.38 2.12 11.05
CA SER A 94 -15.51 1.05 12.03
C SER A 94 -15.23 -0.33 11.43
N GLU A 95 -15.68 -0.58 10.22
CA GLU A 95 -15.43 -1.84 9.52
C GLU A 95 -13.94 -2.01 9.18
N THR A 96 -13.32 -0.97 8.64
CA THR A 96 -11.89 -0.98 8.33
C THR A 96 -11.04 -1.13 9.59
N LEU A 97 -11.40 -0.43 10.67
CA LEU A 97 -10.70 -0.53 11.95
C LEU A 97 -10.75 -1.95 12.51
N ASN A 98 -11.89 -2.62 12.42
CA ASN A 98 -12.00 -4.01 12.85
C ASN A 98 -11.02 -4.92 12.10
N LYS A 99 -10.86 -4.71 10.80
CA LYS A 99 -9.88 -5.45 9.99
C LYS A 99 -8.44 -5.14 10.38
N VAL A 100 -8.14 -3.89 10.66
CA VAL A 100 -6.82 -3.44 11.12
C VAL A 100 -6.46 -4.11 12.45
N VAL A 101 -7.40 -4.14 13.39
CA VAL A 101 -7.23 -4.80 14.68
C VAL A 101 -7.05 -6.30 14.52
N ALA A 102 -7.84 -6.93 13.67
CA ALA A 102 -7.73 -8.37 13.39
C ALA A 102 -6.36 -8.74 12.78
N LYS A 103 -5.78 -7.85 11.99
CA LYS A 103 -4.44 -7.99 11.42
C LYS A 103 -3.32 -7.69 12.44
N ARG A 104 -3.66 -7.25 13.64
CA ARG A 104 -2.71 -6.88 14.68
C ARG A 104 -1.75 -5.76 14.27
N ILE A 105 -2.21 -4.82 13.48
CA ILE A 105 -1.44 -3.62 13.13
C ILE A 105 -1.40 -2.72 14.36
N PRO A 106 -0.22 -2.36 14.88
CA PRO A 106 -0.12 -1.49 16.04
C PRO A 106 -0.67 -0.09 15.75
N ILE A 107 -1.46 0.43 16.68
CA ILE A 107 -2.00 1.79 16.63
C ILE A 107 -1.56 2.53 17.88
N PHE A 108 -0.89 3.64 17.65
CA PHE A 108 -0.45 4.55 18.73
C PHE A 108 -1.23 5.85 18.64
N ALA A 109 -1.72 6.34 19.76
CA ALA A 109 -2.48 7.56 19.85
C ALA A 109 -2.08 8.42 21.05
#